data_17added5255838189938cb5ad47ca2f2
#
_entry.id   17added5255838189938cb5ad47ca2f2
#
_cell.length_a   1.000
_cell.length_b   1.000
_cell.length_c   1.000
_cell.angle_alpha   90.00
_cell.angle_beta   90.00
_cell.angle_gamma   90.00
#
_symmetry.space_group_name_H-M   'P 1'
#
loop_
_entity.id
_entity.type
_entity.pdbx_description
1 polymer ?
#
loop_
_entity_poly.entity_id
_entity_poly.type
_entity_poly.pdbx_seq_one_letter_code
_entity_poly.pdbx_strand_id
1 'polypeptide(L)'
;MYNQEIKEQFLAEYDGNRVIGARPNLELISVYEERLQKDLAEMSLDEVTEVISCLNIGTYKTAAGVQSFIRSYVKWCDQFGKFKNVNVELCSISADDIDCSKRLSELIFKTEDELIKELGSVRPFDEGYPESIAVLLTWIGVKQSEITSIMTSDVNLEKRWVYIRDRDIFASFSEKIADILGVYEKTKVGYRSSGGDSRPVFRDDSHDGYVKKYFPKGKSGDPFTSVQIKHIVHHLNSIYVDNGNPPKFTGSNILMSGALYRVYELEQRGIDVFSIKNKKMVANAFVAKANLYEILWLYKNYKKAFNL
;
A
#
# COMPACT_ATOMS: atom_id res chain seq x y z
N MET A 1 -27.73 0.88 -11.61
CA MET A 1 -26.82 1.62 -12.52
C MET A 1 -27.62 2.65 -13.31
N TYR A 2 -27.10 3.87 -13.41
CA TYR A 2 -27.65 4.89 -14.32
C TYR A 2 -27.61 4.37 -15.77
N ASN A 3 -28.64 4.60 -16.58
CA ASN A 3 -28.81 4.04 -17.93
C ASN A 3 -28.52 2.51 -17.99
N GLN A 4 -29.07 1.78 -17.03
CA GLN A 4 -28.73 0.36 -16.80
C GLN A 4 -28.85 -0.50 -18.07
N GLU A 5 -29.88 -0.32 -18.87
CA GLU A 5 -30.10 -1.11 -20.09
C GLU A 5 -28.95 -0.94 -21.09
N ILE A 6 -28.47 0.29 -21.30
CA ILE A 6 -27.35 0.58 -22.19
C ILE A 6 -26.06 -0.05 -21.68
N LYS A 7 -25.80 0.05 -20.38
CA LYS A 7 -24.62 -0.52 -19.75
C LYS A 7 -24.60 -2.06 -19.77
N GLU A 8 -25.76 -2.69 -19.58
CA GLU A 8 -25.86 -4.15 -19.71
C GLU A 8 -25.63 -4.61 -21.17
N GLN A 9 -26.09 -3.84 -22.16
CA GLN A 9 -25.77 -4.11 -23.58
C GLN A 9 -24.27 -4.03 -23.82
N PHE A 10 -23.59 -2.97 -23.32
CA PHE A 10 -22.15 -2.85 -23.42
C PHE A 10 -21.43 -4.02 -22.74
N LEU A 11 -21.81 -4.38 -21.52
CA LEU A 11 -21.20 -5.47 -20.76
C LEU A 11 -21.40 -6.83 -21.44
N ALA A 12 -22.51 -7.04 -22.15
CA ALA A 12 -22.77 -8.26 -22.91
C ALA A 12 -21.82 -8.44 -24.12
N GLU A 13 -21.38 -7.32 -24.71
CA GLU A 13 -20.44 -7.31 -25.83
C GLU A 13 -18.96 -7.19 -25.36
N TYR A 14 -18.74 -6.80 -24.10
CA TYR A 14 -17.42 -6.61 -23.54
C TYR A 14 -16.80 -7.95 -23.14
N ASP A 15 -15.57 -8.19 -23.60
CA ASP A 15 -14.89 -9.50 -23.54
C ASP A 15 -14.73 -10.07 -22.10
N GLY A 16 -15.32 -11.21 -21.85
CA GLY A 16 -15.20 -12.19 -20.78
C GLY A 16 -14.63 -11.70 -19.42
N ASN A 17 -13.36 -11.90 -19.18
CA ASN A 17 -12.70 -11.53 -17.91
C ASN A 17 -12.64 -10.02 -17.62
N ARG A 18 -12.81 -9.17 -18.64
CA ARG A 18 -12.84 -7.71 -18.49
C ARG A 18 -14.15 -7.22 -17.88
N VAL A 19 -15.24 -7.95 -18.06
CA VAL A 19 -16.56 -7.65 -17.47
C VAL A 19 -16.50 -7.62 -15.94
N ILE A 20 -15.71 -8.52 -15.34
CA ILE A 20 -15.56 -8.62 -13.88
C ILE A 20 -15.05 -7.30 -13.27
N GLY A 21 -14.13 -6.61 -13.95
CA GLY A 21 -13.62 -5.32 -13.51
C GLY A 21 -14.47 -4.12 -13.96
N ALA A 22 -15.18 -4.23 -15.07
CA ALA A 22 -15.98 -3.15 -15.65
C ALA A 22 -17.27 -2.88 -14.85
N ARG A 23 -18.00 -3.93 -14.47
CA ARG A 23 -19.27 -3.80 -13.74
C ARG A 23 -19.16 -3.01 -12.43
N PRO A 24 -18.24 -3.34 -11.49
CA PRO A 24 -18.07 -2.54 -10.27
C PRO A 24 -17.71 -1.07 -10.53
N ASN A 25 -16.91 -0.80 -11.57
CA ASN A 25 -16.60 0.58 -11.96
C ASN A 25 -17.85 1.32 -12.44
N LEU A 26 -18.69 0.70 -13.29
CA LEU A 26 -19.95 1.29 -13.75
C LEU A 26 -20.92 1.53 -12.58
N GLU A 27 -20.97 0.64 -11.59
CA GLU A 27 -21.80 0.81 -10.42
C GLU A 27 -21.35 2.01 -9.56
N LEU A 28 -20.05 2.17 -9.35
CA LEU A 28 -19.49 3.32 -8.64
C LEU A 28 -19.70 4.63 -9.42
N ILE A 29 -19.45 4.63 -10.71
CA ILE A 29 -19.63 5.79 -11.58
C ILE A 29 -21.10 6.21 -11.61
N SER A 30 -22.05 5.28 -11.54
CA SER A 30 -23.49 5.57 -11.59
C SER A 30 -23.97 6.53 -10.51
N VAL A 31 -23.32 6.56 -9.34
CA VAL A 31 -23.63 7.52 -8.28
C VAL A 31 -23.40 8.96 -8.75
N TYR A 32 -22.35 9.17 -9.54
CA TYR A 32 -21.99 10.48 -10.09
C TYR A 32 -22.86 10.83 -11.29
N GLU A 33 -23.17 9.85 -12.14
CA GLU A 33 -24.06 10.01 -13.28
C GLU A 33 -25.46 10.43 -12.83
N GLU A 34 -26.00 9.81 -11.77
CA GLU A 34 -27.28 10.18 -11.16
C GLU A 34 -27.23 11.60 -10.61
N ARG A 35 -26.15 12.01 -9.97
CA ARG A 35 -25.95 13.38 -9.45
C ARG A 35 -25.90 14.40 -10.56
N LEU A 36 -25.15 14.10 -11.66
CA LEU A 36 -24.94 14.99 -12.77
C LEU A 36 -26.07 14.93 -13.84
N GLN A 37 -26.96 13.93 -13.75
CA GLN A 37 -27.99 13.61 -14.75
C GLN A 37 -27.38 13.44 -16.15
N LYS A 38 -26.17 12.87 -16.22
CA LYS A 38 -25.42 12.62 -17.46
C LYS A 38 -24.82 11.22 -17.43
N ASP A 39 -24.79 10.57 -18.59
CA ASP A 39 -24.02 9.33 -18.75
C ASP A 39 -22.52 9.62 -18.80
N LEU A 40 -21.69 8.67 -18.39
CA LEU A 40 -20.24 8.75 -18.49
C LEU A 40 -19.77 9.17 -19.88
N ALA A 41 -20.42 8.66 -20.93
CA ALA A 41 -20.07 8.99 -22.33
C ALA A 41 -20.37 10.45 -22.72
N GLU A 42 -21.20 11.16 -21.97
CA GLU A 42 -21.58 12.56 -22.22
C GLU A 42 -20.90 13.56 -21.26
N MET A 43 -20.12 13.08 -20.30
CA MET A 43 -19.41 13.94 -19.34
C MET A 43 -18.30 14.74 -20.01
N SER A 44 -17.97 15.90 -19.44
CA SER A 44 -16.76 16.63 -19.79
C SER A 44 -15.51 15.94 -19.22
N LEU A 45 -14.33 16.34 -19.69
CA LEU A 45 -13.05 15.82 -19.19
C LEU A 45 -12.89 16.09 -17.69
N ASP A 46 -13.29 17.28 -17.21
CA ASP A 46 -13.22 17.65 -15.79
C ASP A 46 -14.16 16.80 -14.94
N GLU A 47 -15.41 16.59 -15.39
CA GLU A 47 -16.39 15.73 -14.71
C GLU A 47 -15.87 14.28 -14.61
N VAL A 48 -15.30 13.73 -15.67
CA VAL A 48 -14.73 12.38 -15.66
C VAL A 48 -13.49 12.30 -14.76
N THR A 49 -12.65 13.34 -14.75
CA THR A 49 -11.48 13.40 -13.85
C THR A 49 -11.91 13.39 -12.40
N GLU A 50 -12.97 14.13 -12.02
CA GLU A 50 -13.55 14.08 -10.67
C GLU A 50 -14.06 12.67 -10.33
N VAL A 51 -14.82 12.05 -11.24
CA VAL A 51 -15.33 10.68 -11.06
C VAL A 51 -14.19 9.67 -10.88
N ILE A 52 -13.14 9.74 -11.70
CA ILE A 52 -11.99 8.84 -11.63
C ILE A 52 -11.27 8.99 -10.28
N SER A 53 -11.15 10.22 -9.75
CA SER A 53 -10.49 10.48 -8.45
C SER A 53 -11.15 9.76 -7.28
N CYS A 54 -12.42 9.41 -7.42
CA CYS A 54 -13.21 8.68 -6.41
C CYS A 54 -13.17 7.16 -6.60
N LEU A 55 -12.62 6.67 -7.70
CA LEU A 55 -12.40 5.24 -7.91
C LEU A 55 -11.23 4.74 -7.07
N ASN A 56 -11.27 3.47 -6.70
CA ASN A 56 -10.23 2.85 -5.88
C ASN A 56 -8.95 2.52 -6.69
N ILE A 57 -8.26 3.57 -7.16
CA ILE A 57 -7.07 3.45 -7.99
C ILE A 57 -5.83 3.60 -7.12
N GLY A 58 -5.14 2.49 -6.86
CA GLY A 58 -3.92 2.44 -6.05
C GLY A 58 -2.67 2.01 -6.83
N THR A 59 -2.79 1.64 -8.11
CA THR A 59 -1.66 1.20 -8.95
C THR A 59 -1.80 1.74 -10.37
N TYR A 60 -0.67 1.89 -11.07
CA TYR A 60 -0.66 2.27 -12.49
C TYR A 60 -1.45 1.28 -13.35
N LYS A 61 -1.37 -0.02 -13.05
CA LYS A 61 -2.12 -1.05 -13.77
C LYS A 61 -3.63 -0.85 -13.64
N THR A 62 -4.11 -0.48 -12.46
CA THR A 62 -5.53 -0.16 -12.24
C THR A 62 -5.91 1.10 -12.99
N ALA A 63 -5.07 2.15 -12.98
CA ALA A 63 -5.28 3.37 -13.74
C ALA A 63 -5.40 3.09 -15.26
N ALA A 64 -4.47 2.30 -15.80
CA ALA A 64 -4.50 1.89 -17.21
C ALA A 64 -5.75 1.03 -17.55
N GLY A 65 -6.21 0.21 -16.61
CA GLY A 65 -7.44 -0.55 -16.73
C GLY A 65 -8.67 0.35 -16.80
N VAL A 66 -8.78 1.34 -15.93
CA VAL A 66 -9.86 2.33 -15.90
C VAL A 66 -9.85 3.16 -17.20
N GLN A 67 -8.69 3.65 -17.60
CA GLN A 67 -8.53 4.37 -18.89
C GLN A 67 -9.01 3.53 -20.07
N SER A 68 -8.56 2.29 -20.16
CA SER A 68 -8.94 1.36 -21.24
C SER A 68 -10.46 1.11 -21.25
N PHE A 69 -11.05 0.96 -20.07
CA PHE A 69 -12.48 0.76 -19.88
C PHE A 69 -13.28 1.98 -20.36
N ILE A 70 -12.95 3.20 -19.90
CA ILE A 70 -13.62 4.44 -20.31
C ILE A 70 -13.55 4.60 -21.84
N ARG A 71 -12.38 4.44 -22.42
CA ARG A 71 -12.18 4.51 -23.88
C ARG A 71 -13.05 3.51 -24.63
N SER A 72 -13.14 2.28 -24.14
CA SER A 72 -13.95 1.24 -24.79
C SER A 72 -15.44 1.55 -24.71
N TYR A 73 -15.91 2.02 -23.55
CA TYR A 73 -17.31 2.38 -23.36
C TYR A 73 -17.72 3.57 -24.22
N VAL A 74 -16.94 4.65 -24.22
CA VAL A 74 -17.21 5.85 -25.02
C VAL A 74 -17.24 5.53 -26.52
N LYS A 75 -16.24 4.77 -27.01
CA LYS A 75 -16.22 4.34 -28.42
C LYS A 75 -17.42 3.49 -28.80
N TRP A 76 -17.83 2.58 -27.91
CA TRP A 76 -19.01 1.75 -28.16
C TRP A 76 -20.27 2.60 -28.17
N CYS A 77 -20.44 3.56 -27.28
CA CYS A 77 -21.57 4.49 -27.26
C CYS A 77 -21.65 5.33 -28.55
N ASP A 78 -20.50 5.84 -29.01
CA ASP A 78 -20.41 6.60 -30.26
C ASP A 78 -20.75 5.74 -31.47
N GLN A 79 -20.13 4.56 -31.59
CA GLN A 79 -20.32 3.63 -32.69
C GLN A 79 -21.80 3.18 -32.88
N PHE A 80 -22.49 2.95 -31.75
CA PHE A 80 -23.87 2.46 -31.76
C PHE A 80 -24.92 3.57 -31.57
N GLY A 81 -24.51 4.84 -31.59
CA GLY A 81 -25.39 5.99 -31.45
C GLY A 81 -26.26 5.98 -30.20
N LYS A 82 -25.68 5.54 -29.05
CA LYS A 82 -26.41 5.38 -27.80
C LYS A 82 -26.85 6.70 -27.18
N PHE A 83 -26.07 7.75 -27.40
CA PHE A 83 -26.34 9.12 -26.92
C PHE A 83 -26.11 10.13 -28.06
N LYS A 84 -26.82 11.27 -27.97
CA LYS A 84 -26.71 12.34 -28.97
C LYS A 84 -25.39 13.11 -28.86
N ASN A 85 -24.86 13.25 -27.64
CA ASN A 85 -23.72 14.12 -27.33
C ASN A 85 -22.56 13.33 -26.69
N VAL A 86 -22.13 12.24 -27.35
CA VAL A 86 -20.98 11.46 -26.90
C VAL A 86 -19.72 12.33 -26.95
N ASN A 87 -19.02 12.43 -25.83
CA ASN A 87 -17.74 13.15 -25.75
C ASN A 87 -16.56 12.23 -26.10
N VAL A 88 -16.19 12.20 -27.37
CA VAL A 88 -15.08 11.38 -27.86
C VAL A 88 -13.70 11.83 -27.35
N GLU A 89 -13.57 13.05 -26.80
CA GLU A 89 -12.33 13.54 -26.20
C GLU A 89 -11.92 12.68 -25.00
N LEU A 90 -12.87 12.05 -24.32
CA LEU A 90 -12.59 11.12 -23.22
C LEU A 90 -11.72 9.92 -23.66
N CYS A 91 -11.67 9.60 -24.95
CA CYS A 91 -10.78 8.59 -25.49
C CYS A 91 -9.30 8.98 -25.43
N SER A 92 -8.98 10.27 -25.23
CA SER A 92 -7.61 10.79 -25.12
C SER A 92 -7.04 10.72 -23.69
N ILE A 93 -7.88 10.45 -22.67
CA ILE A 93 -7.42 10.31 -21.28
C ILE A 93 -6.28 9.29 -21.23
N SER A 94 -5.16 9.68 -20.64
CA SER A 94 -4.03 8.81 -20.39
C SER A 94 -4.05 8.29 -18.95
N ALA A 95 -3.53 7.08 -18.71
CA ALA A 95 -3.32 6.59 -17.36
C ALA A 95 -2.36 7.49 -16.56
N ASP A 96 -1.49 8.25 -17.24
CA ASP A 96 -0.58 9.22 -16.63
C ASP A 96 -1.27 10.45 -16.06
N ASP A 97 -2.45 10.78 -16.59
CA ASP A 97 -3.25 11.93 -16.17
C ASP A 97 -4.15 11.58 -14.98
N ILE A 98 -4.30 10.29 -14.68
CA ILE A 98 -5.13 9.82 -13.58
C ILE A 98 -4.45 10.16 -12.24
N ASP A 99 -5.12 10.98 -11.45
CA ASP A 99 -4.67 11.40 -10.13
C ASP A 99 -5.21 10.46 -9.04
N CYS A 100 -4.31 9.74 -8.37
CA CYS A 100 -4.64 8.92 -7.21
C CYS A 100 -4.12 9.51 -5.89
N SER A 101 -3.69 10.76 -5.87
CA SER A 101 -3.05 11.41 -4.72
C SER A 101 -3.95 11.40 -3.48
N LYS A 102 -5.25 11.70 -3.64
CA LYS A 102 -6.22 11.64 -2.54
C LYS A 102 -6.25 10.25 -1.91
N ARG A 103 -6.33 9.21 -2.73
CA ARG A 103 -6.35 7.82 -2.24
C ARG A 103 -5.03 7.43 -1.58
N LEU A 104 -3.90 7.85 -2.14
CA LEU A 104 -2.59 7.61 -1.54
C LEU A 104 -2.47 8.27 -0.17
N SER A 105 -2.93 9.51 0.01
CA SER A 105 -2.88 10.19 1.31
C SER A 105 -3.65 9.47 2.41
N GLU A 106 -4.69 8.71 2.04
CA GLU A 106 -5.48 7.90 2.98
C GLU A 106 -4.83 6.54 3.30
N LEU A 107 -4.04 5.97 2.37
CA LEU A 107 -3.55 4.60 2.48
C LEU A 107 -2.11 4.46 2.93
N ILE A 108 -1.28 5.49 2.72
CA ILE A 108 0.15 5.39 2.98
C ILE A 108 0.62 6.43 4.00
N PHE A 109 1.76 6.17 4.61
CA PHE A 109 2.44 7.11 5.49
C PHE A 109 3.34 8.04 4.67
N LYS A 110 3.28 9.34 4.97
CA LYS A 110 4.12 10.35 4.34
C LYS A 110 5.60 10.15 4.68
N THR A 111 5.89 9.90 5.95
CA THR A 111 7.27 9.83 6.46
C THR A 111 7.44 8.68 7.44
N GLU A 112 8.70 8.35 7.70
CA GLU A 112 9.06 7.42 8.77
C GLU A 112 8.58 7.90 10.15
N ASP A 113 8.66 9.21 10.41
CA ASP A 113 8.20 9.80 11.67
C ASP A 113 6.69 9.64 11.86
N GLU A 114 5.91 9.80 10.79
CA GLU A 114 4.47 9.53 10.85
C GLU A 114 4.21 8.06 11.17
N LEU A 115 4.88 7.14 10.46
CA LEU A 115 4.74 5.71 10.74
C LEU A 115 5.07 5.37 12.20
N ILE A 116 6.21 5.83 12.70
CA ILE A 116 6.67 5.55 14.07
C ILE A 116 5.68 6.12 15.09
N LYS A 117 5.22 7.35 14.90
CA LYS A 117 4.24 8.00 15.77
C LYS A 117 2.92 7.21 15.81
N GLU A 118 2.36 6.89 14.65
CA GLU A 118 1.08 6.17 14.56
C GLU A 118 1.22 4.73 15.11
N LEU A 119 2.32 4.06 14.80
CA LEU A 119 2.60 2.71 15.31
C LEU A 119 2.75 2.72 16.84
N GLY A 120 3.50 3.66 17.39
CA GLY A 120 3.69 3.82 18.84
C GLY A 120 2.40 4.16 19.59
N SER A 121 1.45 4.86 18.94
CA SER A 121 0.15 5.16 19.52
C SER A 121 -0.75 3.93 19.67
N VAL A 122 -0.57 2.92 18.81
CA VAL A 122 -1.34 1.66 18.84
C VAL A 122 -0.62 0.59 19.66
N ARG A 123 0.71 0.55 19.59
CA ARG A 123 1.58 -0.45 20.24
C ARG A 123 2.86 0.19 20.76
N PRO A 124 2.96 0.47 22.05
CA PRO A 124 4.19 0.98 22.68
C PRO A 124 5.38 0.06 22.40
N PHE A 125 6.53 0.64 22.05
CA PHE A 125 7.70 -0.15 21.60
C PHE A 125 8.40 -0.91 22.73
N ASP A 126 8.30 -0.42 23.97
CA ASP A 126 8.87 -1.02 25.17
C ASP A 126 8.12 -2.26 25.67
N GLU A 127 6.94 -2.53 25.14
CA GLU A 127 6.14 -3.71 25.49
C GLU A 127 6.44 -4.95 24.61
N GLY A 128 7.35 -4.83 23.64
CA GLY A 128 7.84 -5.97 22.85
C GLY A 128 6.83 -6.59 21.88
N TYR A 129 5.92 -5.80 21.31
CA TYR A 129 4.94 -6.29 20.36
C TYR A 129 5.56 -6.75 19.04
N PRO A 130 5.45 -8.03 18.65
CA PRO A 130 6.03 -8.55 17.42
C PRO A 130 5.43 -7.92 16.15
N GLU A 131 4.16 -7.48 16.20
CA GLU A 131 3.52 -6.76 15.11
C GLU A 131 4.22 -5.44 14.77
N SER A 132 4.72 -4.71 15.76
CA SER A 132 5.48 -3.46 15.55
C SER A 132 6.77 -3.73 14.78
N ILE A 133 7.47 -4.80 15.14
CA ILE A 133 8.71 -5.21 14.46
C ILE A 133 8.42 -5.67 13.02
N ALA A 134 7.35 -6.43 12.82
CA ALA A 134 6.93 -6.86 11.48
C ALA A 134 6.59 -5.65 10.58
N VAL A 135 5.95 -4.61 11.13
CA VAL A 135 5.65 -3.35 10.44
C VAL A 135 6.94 -2.61 10.08
N LEU A 136 7.88 -2.44 11.01
CA LEU A 136 9.15 -1.76 10.75
C LEU A 136 10.00 -2.49 9.72
N LEU A 137 10.10 -3.82 9.79
CA LEU A 137 10.78 -4.61 8.76
C LEU A 137 10.10 -4.45 7.40
N THR A 138 8.75 -4.41 7.35
CA THR A 138 8.01 -4.20 6.09
C THR A 138 8.28 -2.79 5.53
N TRP A 139 8.33 -1.77 6.38
CA TRP A 139 8.72 -0.41 5.98
C TRP A 139 10.11 -0.34 5.36
N ILE A 140 11.09 -1.03 5.96
CA ILE A 140 12.47 -1.14 5.44
C ILE A 140 12.50 -1.81 4.06
N GLY A 141 11.50 -2.61 3.73
CA GLY A 141 11.37 -3.28 2.44
C GLY A 141 11.40 -4.82 2.51
N VAL A 142 11.34 -5.40 3.70
CA VAL A 142 11.15 -6.85 3.87
C VAL A 142 9.69 -7.20 3.61
N LYS A 143 9.41 -8.10 2.66
CA LYS A 143 8.03 -8.57 2.46
C LYS A 143 7.57 -9.40 3.65
N GLN A 144 6.28 -9.34 3.98
CA GLN A 144 5.74 -10.11 5.10
C GLN A 144 6.04 -11.63 5.02
N SER A 145 6.10 -12.17 3.79
CA SER A 145 6.48 -13.58 3.57
C SER A 145 7.96 -13.86 3.84
N GLU A 146 8.83 -12.85 3.79
CA GLU A 146 10.28 -12.97 4.00
C GLU A 146 10.66 -12.76 5.49
N ILE A 147 9.78 -12.14 6.29
CA ILE A 147 10.06 -11.84 7.71
C ILE A 147 10.40 -13.10 8.50
N THR A 148 9.79 -14.23 8.16
CA THR A 148 10.03 -15.51 8.85
C THR A 148 11.41 -16.11 8.58
N SER A 149 12.07 -15.70 7.50
CA SER A 149 13.43 -16.13 7.17
C SER A 149 14.52 -15.19 7.71
N ILE A 150 14.13 -14.03 8.28
CA ILE A 150 15.08 -13.12 8.93
C ILE A 150 15.51 -13.70 10.27
N MET A 151 16.81 -13.94 10.42
CA MET A 151 17.42 -14.41 11.65
C MET A 151 18.01 -13.26 12.46
N THR A 152 18.29 -13.48 13.73
CA THR A 152 18.93 -12.46 14.60
C THR A 152 20.28 -12.02 14.02
N SER A 153 21.03 -12.94 13.43
CA SER A 153 22.31 -12.64 12.77
C SER A 153 22.20 -11.81 11.49
N ASP A 154 20.99 -11.71 10.91
CA ASP A 154 20.75 -10.95 9.68
C ASP A 154 20.47 -9.47 9.94
N VAL A 155 20.30 -9.07 11.21
CA VAL A 155 20.06 -7.68 11.59
C VAL A 155 21.28 -7.10 12.28
N ASN A 156 21.80 -6.01 11.74
CA ASN A 156 22.94 -5.30 12.32
C ASN A 156 22.52 -3.88 12.70
N LEU A 157 22.29 -3.65 14.00
CA LEU A 157 21.84 -2.37 14.51
C LEU A 157 22.89 -1.27 14.40
N GLU A 158 24.17 -1.60 14.60
CA GLU A 158 25.28 -0.65 14.50
C GLU A 158 25.46 -0.15 13.06
N LYS A 159 25.47 -1.07 12.10
CA LYS A 159 25.59 -0.75 10.66
C LYS A 159 24.25 -0.38 10.01
N ARG A 160 23.15 -0.52 10.74
CA ARG A 160 21.80 -0.16 10.34
C ARG A 160 21.35 -0.81 9.03
N TRP A 161 21.46 -2.14 8.96
CA TRP A 161 20.96 -2.92 7.84
C TRP A 161 20.34 -4.26 8.27
N VAL A 162 19.44 -4.77 7.44
CA VAL A 162 18.94 -6.14 7.49
C VAL A 162 19.30 -6.88 6.19
N TYR A 163 19.81 -8.09 6.31
CA TYR A 163 20.07 -8.97 5.18
C TYR A 163 18.82 -9.79 4.86
N ILE A 164 18.32 -9.67 3.65
CA ILE A 164 17.12 -10.36 3.17
C ILE A 164 17.58 -11.56 2.35
N ARG A 165 17.64 -12.72 2.99
CA ARG A 165 18.17 -13.97 2.43
C ARG A 165 17.52 -14.37 1.12
N ASP A 166 16.19 -14.31 1.05
CA ASP A 166 15.39 -14.72 -0.11
C ASP A 166 15.72 -13.93 -1.39
N ARG A 167 16.35 -12.77 -1.24
CA ARG A 167 16.70 -11.87 -2.35
C ARG A 167 18.20 -11.58 -2.46
N ASP A 168 19.01 -12.06 -1.52
CA ASP A 168 20.44 -11.78 -1.40
C ASP A 168 20.77 -10.27 -1.46
N ILE A 169 20.05 -9.47 -0.65
CA ILE A 169 20.21 -8.02 -0.59
C ILE A 169 20.26 -7.51 0.84
N PHE A 170 20.93 -6.37 1.02
CA PHE A 170 20.90 -5.60 2.26
C PHE A 170 19.93 -4.43 2.10
N ALA A 171 19.02 -4.27 3.07
CA ALA A 171 18.15 -3.12 3.20
C ALA A 171 18.61 -2.29 4.41
N SER A 172 18.90 -1.01 4.18
CA SER A 172 19.32 -0.09 5.25
C SER A 172 18.11 0.55 5.92
N PHE A 173 18.30 0.95 7.17
CA PHE A 173 17.30 1.65 7.98
C PHE A 173 17.92 2.81 8.76
N SER A 174 17.06 3.68 9.26
CA SER A 174 17.44 4.88 10.00
C SER A 174 17.94 4.55 11.42
N GLU A 175 18.54 5.55 12.05
CA GLU A 175 18.92 5.48 13.47
C GLU A 175 17.68 5.30 14.38
N LYS A 176 16.56 5.99 14.08
CA LYS A 176 15.31 5.85 14.83
C LYS A 176 14.77 4.42 14.81
N ILE A 177 14.80 3.76 13.68
CA ILE A 177 14.42 2.35 13.58
C ILE A 177 15.41 1.47 14.33
N ALA A 178 16.73 1.75 14.24
CA ALA A 178 17.75 1.01 14.99
C ALA A 178 17.50 1.09 16.50
N ASP A 179 17.16 2.26 17.02
CA ASP A 179 16.84 2.46 18.45
C ASP A 179 15.63 1.61 18.86
N ILE A 180 14.56 1.63 18.08
CA ILE A 180 13.36 0.84 18.37
C ILE A 180 13.66 -0.67 18.34
N LEU A 181 14.40 -1.13 17.33
CA LEU A 181 14.82 -2.52 17.24
C LEU A 181 15.74 -2.89 18.42
N GLY A 182 16.60 -1.96 18.86
CA GLY A 182 17.45 -2.14 20.04
C GLY A 182 16.65 -2.24 21.36
N VAL A 183 15.56 -1.49 21.49
CA VAL A 183 14.61 -1.65 22.60
C VAL A 183 13.98 -3.04 22.55
N TYR A 184 13.50 -3.45 21.37
CA TYR A 184 12.90 -4.77 21.18
C TYR A 184 13.87 -5.91 21.54
N GLU A 185 15.14 -5.85 21.12
CA GLU A 185 16.13 -6.88 21.44
C GLU A 185 16.38 -7.03 22.96
N LYS A 186 16.27 -5.93 23.71
CA LYS A 186 16.40 -5.92 25.18
C LYS A 186 15.13 -6.36 25.90
N THR A 187 13.95 -6.20 25.27
CA THR A 187 12.66 -6.51 25.89
C THR A 187 12.45 -8.02 25.94
N LYS A 188 12.52 -8.59 27.14
CA LYS A 188 12.33 -10.03 27.39
C LYS A 188 10.96 -10.36 27.95
N VAL A 189 10.25 -9.38 28.47
CA VAL A 189 8.94 -9.51 29.09
C VAL A 189 8.00 -8.50 28.48
N GLY A 190 6.88 -8.95 27.99
CA GLY A 190 5.76 -8.12 27.54
C GLY A 190 4.54 -8.35 28.44
N TYR A 191 3.52 -7.57 28.22
CA TYR A 191 2.25 -7.71 28.95
C TYR A 191 1.10 -7.92 27.95
N ARG A 192 0.21 -8.85 28.28
CA ARG A 192 -1.00 -9.08 27.48
C ARG A 192 -2.23 -9.00 28.37
N SER A 193 -3.16 -8.15 27.96
CA SER A 193 -4.46 -8.01 28.61
C SER A 193 -5.41 -9.10 28.10
N SER A 194 -6.08 -9.76 29.04
CA SER A 194 -7.17 -10.69 28.73
C SER A 194 -8.25 -10.52 29.79
N GLY A 195 -9.44 -10.05 29.41
CA GLY A 195 -10.55 -9.88 30.34
C GLY A 195 -10.32 -8.86 31.49
N GLY A 196 -9.50 -7.82 31.26
CA GLY A 196 -9.20 -6.78 32.25
C GLY A 196 -7.93 -7.03 33.08
N ASP A 197 -7.37 -8.24 33.07
CA ASP A 197 -6.12 -8.57 33.74
C ASP A 197 -4.94 -8.46 32.78
N SER A 198 -3.90 -7.71 33.18
CA SER A 198 -2.62 -7.67 32.47
C SER A 198 -1.69 -8.75 33.00
N ARG A 199 -1.31 -9.71 32.16
CA ARG A 199 -0.45 -10.83 32.53
C ARG A 199 0.90 -10.73 31.83
N PRO A 200 2.03 -10.98 32.56
CA PRO A 200 3.33 -11.02 31.91
C PRO A 200 3.45 -12.20 30.97
N VAL A 201 4.01 -11.96 29.79
CA VAL A 201 4.41 -12.96 28.81
C VAL A 201 5.90 -12.80 28.52
N PHE A 202 6.57 -13.90 28.21
CA PHE A 202 8.02 -13.96 28.10
C PHE A 202 8.39 -14.24 26.63
N ARG A 203 9.41 -13.54 26.15
CA ARG A 203 9.92 -13.72 24.79
C ARG A 203 10.50 -15.13 24.63
N ASP A 204 10.13 -15.79 23.56
CA ASP A 204 10.66 -17.10 23.21
C ASP A 204 11.96 -16.94 22.40
N ASP A 205 13.07 -17.12 23.09
CA ASP A 205 14.41 -17.08 22.48
C ASP A 205 14.93 -18.48 22.08
N SER A 206 14.06 -19.52 22.06
CA SER A 206 14.43 -20.87 21.62
C SER A 206 14.73 -21.00 20.13
N HIS A 207 14.39 -19.97 19.34
CA HIS A 207 14.59 -19.92 17.90
C HIS A 207 15.43 -18.72 17.47
N ASP A 208 16.14 -18.84 16.35
CA ASP A 208 17.00 -17.78 15.81
C ASP A 208 16.24 -16.72 15.00
N GLY A 209 14.94 -16.94 14.67
CA GLY A 209 14.11 -15.97 13.97
C GLY A 209 14.09 -14.62 14.66
N TYR A 210 14.18 -13.51 13.93
CA TYR A 210 14.27 -12.17 14.52
C TYR A 210 12.99 -11.73 15.22
N VAL A 211 11.84 -11.94 14.57
CA VAL A 211 10.53 -11.64 15.18
C VAL A 211 10.11 -12.79 16.08
N LYS A 212 10.04 -12.53 17.37
CA LYS A 212 9.82 -13.53 18.43
C LYS A 212 8.37 -13.57 18.87
N LYS A 213 7.89 -14.77 19.25
CA LYS A 213 6.64 -14.95 19.99
C LYS A 213 6.85 -14.72 21.48
N TYR A 214 5.77 -14.44 22.17
CA TYR A 214 5.74 -14.30 23.62
C TYR A 214 4.75 -15.30 24.21
N PHE A 215 5.16 -16.02 25.23
CA PHE A 215 4.39 -17.07 25.89
C PHE A 215 4.31 -16.87 27.41
N PRO A 216 3.34 -17.48 28.10
CA PRO A 216 3.37 -17.63 29.54
C PRO A 216 4.69 -18.26 30.00
N LYS A 217 5.13 -17.96 31.24
CA LYS A 217 6.38 -18.47 31.80
C LYS A 217 6.50 -20.00 31.66
N GLY A 218 7.63 -20.44 31.13
CA GLY A 218 7.94 -21.88 30.93
C GLY A 218 7.25 -22.53 29.74
N LYS A 219 6.63 -21.74 28.87
CA LYS A 219 6.09 -22.20 27.58
C LYS A 219 6.91 -21.65 26.43
N SER A 220 7.03 -22.43 25.36
CA SER A 220 7.63 -22.08 24.07
C SER A 220 6.78 -22.68 22.95
N GLY A 221 7.07 -22.32 21.72
CA GLY A 221 6.36 -22.87 20.56
C GLY A 221 7.14 -22.63 19.27
N ASP A 222 6.60 -23.07 18.16
CA ASP A 222 7.23 -22.90 16.87
C ASP A 222 7.40 -21.42 16.48
N PRO A 223 8.40 -21.07 15.65
CA PRO A 223 8.57 -19.72 15.11
C PRO A 223 7.29 -19.23 14.41
N PHE A 224 7.24 -17.94 14.11
CA PHE A 224 6.16 -17.39 13.29
C PHE A 224 6.15 -18.02 11.89
N THR A 225 4.96 -18.37 11.41
CA THR A 225 4.72 -18.64 9.99
C THR A 225 4.37 -17.35 9.25
N SER A 226 4.53 -17.34 7.92
CA SER A 226 4.16 -16.17 7.11
C SER A 226 2.67 -15.80 7.22
N VAL A 227 1.81 -16.79 7.43
CA VAL A 227 0.38 -16.57 7.69
C VAL A 227 0.17 -15.84 9.02
N GLN A 228 0.87 -16.26 10.08
CA GLN A 228 0.79 -15.62 11.39
C GLN A 228 1.34 -14.19 11.36
N ILE A 229 2.43 -13.92 10.64
CA ILE A 229 2.93 -12.54 10.43
C ILE A 229 1.84 -11.67 9.77
N LYS A 230 1.18 -12.16 8.72
CA LYS A 230 0.07 -11.42 8.09
C LYS A 230 -1.06 -11.16 9.08
N HIS A 231 -1.40 -12.16 9.89
CA HIS A 231 -2.48 -12.04 10.88
C HIS A 231 -2.17 -10.98 11.96
N ILE A 232 -0.95 -10.94 12.51
CA ILE A 232 -0.61 -9.94 13.54
C ILE A 232 -0.61 -8.51 12.97
N VAL A 233 -0.11 -8.31 11.73
CA VAL A 233 -0.18 -7.00 11.06
C VAL A 233 -1.64 -6.63 10.71
N HIS A 234 -2.45 -7.59 10.27
CA HIS A 234 -3.87 -7.35 10.05
C HIS A 234 -4.62 -6.98 11.33
N HIS A 235 -4.34 -7.67 12.44
CA HIS A 235 -4.91 -7.34 13.74
C HIS A 235 -4.54 -5.93 14.20
N LEU A 236 -3.27 -5.52 14.02
CA LEU A 236 -2.83 -4.15 14.28
C LEU A 236 -3.64 -3.14 13.43
N ASN A 237 -3.80 -3.44 12.15
CA ASN A 237 -4.59 -2.57 11.26
C ASN A 237 -6.06 -2.48 11.71
N SER A 238 -6.66 -3.58 12.18
CA SER A 238 -8.04 -3.55 12.70
C SER A 238 -8.16 -2.62 13.90
N ILE A 239 -7.24 -2.70 14.87
CA ILE A 239 -7.23 -1.79 16.03
C ILE A 239 -7.10 -0.34 15.58
N TYR A 240 -6.24 -0.07 14.59
CA TYR A 240 -6.01 1.27 14.06
C TYR A 240 -7.28 1.83 13.37
N VAL A 241 -7.97 0.99 12.59
CA VAL A 241 -9.22 1.35 11.90
C VAL A 241 -10.37 1.54 12.89
N ASP A 242 -10.47 0.69 13.92
CA ASP A 242 -11.51 0.79 14.96
C ASP A 242 -11.40 2.12 15.74
N ASN A 243 -10.20 2.72 15.77
CA ASN A 243 -9.96 4.07 16.29
C ASN A 243 -10.33 5.20 15.30
N GLY A 244 -11.00 4.89 14.19
CA GLY A 244 -11.46 5.86 13.20
C GLY A 244 -10.44 6.27 12.13
N ASN A 245 -9.31 5.57 12.04
CA ASN A 245 -8.24 5.87 11.08
C ASN A 245 -8.41 5.09 9.77
N PRO A 246 -7.88 5.60 8.64
CA PRO A 246 -7.86 4.85 7.38
C PRO A 246 -6.92 3.62 7.46
N PRO A 247 -7.13 2.56 6.64
CA PRO A 247 -6.42 1.29 6.76
C PRO A 247 -4.96 1.35 6.24
N LYS A 248 -4.08 2.09 6.91
CA LYS A 248 -2.67 2.28 6.52
C LYS A 248 -1.78 1.07 6.85
N PHE A 249 -2.08 0.32 7.92
CA PHE A 249 -1.25 -0.80 8.39
C PHE A 249 -1.50 -2.11 7.65
N THR A 250 -1.71 -2.07 6.33
CA THR A 250 -1.66 -3.29 5.50
C THR A 250 -0.24 -3.54 5.00
N GLY A 251 0.15 -4.79 4.81
CA GLY A 251 1.51 -5.11 4.35
C GLY A 251 1.89 -4.44 3.03
N SER A 252 0.95 -4.31 2.10
CA SER A 252 1.16 -3.61 0.82
C SER A 252 1.32 -2.10 1.01
N ASN A 253 0.50 -1.49 1.85
CA ASN A 253 0.54 -0.04 2.08
C ASN A 253 1.81 0.37 2.82
N ILE A 254 2.24 -0.39 3.84
CA ILE A 254 3.48 -0.17 4.58
C ILE A 254 4.69 -0.29 3.64
N LEU A 255 4.75 -1.37 2.85
CA LEU A 255 5.83 -1.61 1.92
C LEU A 255 5.93 -0.50 0.86
N MET A 256 4.78 -0.06 0.33
CA MET A 256 4.69 1.03 -0.64
C MET A 256 5.10 2.36 -0.01
N SER A 257 4.62 2.67 1.20
CA SER A 257 4.98 3.88 1.93
C SER A 257 6.49 4.00 2.11
N GLY A 258 7.13 2.95 2.64
CA GLY A 258 8.57 2.93 2.84
C GLY A 258 9.36 3.03 1.53
N ALA A 259 8.85 2.40 0.46
CA ALA A 259 9.47 2.48 -0.86
C ALA A 259 9.41 3.91 -1.44
N LEU A 260 8.25 4.55 -1.39
CA LEU A 260 8.06 5.93 -1.88
C LEU A 260 8.87 6.94 -1.06
N TYR A 261 8.90 6.75 0.26
CA TYR A 261 9.71 7.57 1.15
C TYR A 261 11.21 7.47 0.84
N ARG A 262 11.75 6.27 0.56
CA ARG A 262 13.15 6.10 0.15
C ARG A 262 13.45 6.76 -1.21
N VAL A 263 12.51 6.75 -2.16
CA VAL A 263 12.66 7.50 -3.43
C VAL A 263 12.68 9.00 -3.15
N TYR A 264 11.83 9.48 -2.23
CA TYR A 264 11.84 10.88 -1.80
C TYR A 264 13.17 11.26 -1.14
N GLU A 265 13.75 10.43 -0.27
CA GLU A 265 15.05 10.67 0.31
C GLU A 265 16.18 10.75 -0.74
N LEU A 266 16.11 9.96 -1.82
CA LEU A 266 17.05 10.09 -2.93
C LEU A 266 16.94 11.48 -3.59
N GLU A 267 15.72 11.96 -3.84
CA GLU A 267 15.50 13.29 -4.40
C GLU A 267 16.01 14.39 -3.47
N GLN A 268 15.79 14.27 -2.14
CA GLN A 268 16.31 15.22 -1.15
C GLN A 268 17.83 15.28 -1.09
N ARG A 269 18.51 14.20 -1.49
CA ARG A 269 19.98 14.16 -1.65
C ARG A 269 20.48 14.70 -2.99
N GLY A 270 19.59 15.33 -3.77
CA GLY A 270 19.90 15.93 -5.07
C GLY A 270 19.96 14.94 -6.24
N ILE A 271 19.43 13.73 -6.08
CA ILE A 271 19.38 12.74 -7.14
C ILE A 271 18.11 12.98 -7.97
N ASP A 272 18.29 13.25 -9.28
CA ASP A 272 17.18 13.31 -10.21
C ASP A 272 16.59 11.89 -10.41
N VAL A 273 15.51 11.61 -9.67
CA VAL A 273 14.84 10.31 -9.67
C VAL A 273 14.11 9.99 -10.98
N PHE A 274 13.83 11.00 -11.80
CA PHE A 274 13.20 10.85 -13.12
C PHE A 274 14.24 10.57 -14.23
N SER A 275 15.52 10.75 -13.96
CA SER A 275 16.58 10.51 -14.95
C SER A 275 16.80 9.02 -15.18
N ILE A 276 16.88 8.64 -16.47
CA ILE A 276 17.22 7.27 -16.89
C ILE A 276 18.57 6.80 -16.28
N LYS A 277 19.51 7.72 -16.06
CA LYS A 277 20.82 7.41 -15.44
C LYS A 277 20.69 6.85 -14.03
N ASN A 278 19.67 7.27 -13.28
CA ASN A 278 19.44 6.88 -11.90
C ASN A 278 18.44 5.71 -11.74
N LYS A 279 17.98 5.14 -12.87
CA LYS A 279 16.99 4.05 -12.93
C LYS A 279 17.27 2.91 -11.94
N LYS A 280 18.51 2.43 -11.89
CA LYS A 280 18.90 1.30 -11.03
C LYS A 280 18.80 1.68 -9.55
N MET A 281 19.17 2.91 -9.21
CA MET A 281 19.12 3.41 -7.83
C MET A 281 17.67 3.54 -7.34
N VAL A 282 16.79 4.11 -8.17
CA VAL A 282 15.35 4.24 -7.87
C VAL A 282 14.70 2.85 -7.74
N ALA A 283 15.00 1.93 -8.66
CA ALA A 283 14.48 0.56 -8.59
C ALA A 283 14.95 -0.17 -7.33
N ASN A 284 16.20 0.02 -6.91
CA ASN A 284 16.74 -0.56 -5.68
C ASN A 284 16.06 0.05 -4.43
N ALA A 285 15.80 1.36 -4.41
CA ALA A 285 15.08 2.00 -3.31
C ALA A 285 13.66 1.43 -3.15
N PHE A 286 13.03 1.05 -4.24
CA PHE A 286 11.68 0.48 -4.22
C PHE A 286 11.63 -0.97 -3.70
N VAL A 287 12.76 -1.68 -3.69
CA VAL A 287 12.93 -3.04 -3.13
C VAL A 287 11.95 -4.11 -3.67
N ALA A 288 10.93 -3.71 -4.42
CA ALA A 288 9.95 -4.59 -5.06
C ALA A 288 10.28 -4.74 -6.56
N LYS A 289 9.88 -5.88 -7.16
CA LYS A 289 9.88 -6.03 -8.63
C LYS A 289 8.75 -5.16 -9.21
N ALA A 290 8.91 -3.84 -9.20
CA ALA A 290 8.01 -2.94 -9.89
C ALA A 290 8.67 -2.41 -11.16
N ASN A 291 7.89 -2.18 -12.19
CA ASN A 291 8.35 -1.48 -13.37
C ASN A 291 8.73 -0.04 -12.96
N LEU A 292 9.88 0.46 -13.43
CA LEU A 292 10.32 1.82 -13.13
C LEU A 292 9.24 2.87 -13.44
N TYR A 293 8.52 2.68 -14.51
CA TYR A 293 7.44 3.56 -14.92
C TYR A 293 6.32 3.63 -13.87
N GLU A 294 5.91 2.48 -13.33
CA GLU A 294 4.93 2.40 -12.23
C GLU A 294 5.44 3.09 -10.96
N ILE A 295 6.73 2.92 -10.65
CA ILE A 295 7.37 3.58 -9.50
C ILE A 295 7.30 5.09 -9.66
N LEU A 296 7.69 5.62 -10.81
CA LEU A 296 7.71 7.06 -11.07
C LEU A 296 6.31 7.67 -11.11
N TRP A 297 5.34 6.95 -11.66
CA TRP A 297 3.93 7.34 -11.62
C TRP A 297 3.39 7.42 -10.19
N LEU A 298 3.63 6.38 -9.37
CA LEU A 298 3.27 6.37 -7.95
C LEU A 298 3.97 7.50 -7.19
N TYR A 299 5.25 7.73 -7.46
CA TYR A 299 6.01 8.78 -6.81
C TYR A 299 5.51 10.19 -7.16
N LYS A 300 5.14 10.44 -8.41
CA LYS A 300 4.48 11.69 -8.83
C LYS A 300 3.19 11.93 -8.04
N ASN A 301 2.36 10.91 -7.89
CA ASN A 301 1.12 10.99 -7.12
C ASN A 301 1.38 11.11 -5.60
N TYR A 302 2.42 10.48 -5.07
CA TYR A 302 2.86 10.64 -3.69
C TYR A 302 3.27 12.11 -3.40
N LYS A 303 4.04 12.73 -4.29
CA LYS A 303 4.40 14.15 -4.14
C LYS A 303 3.15 15.04 -4.12
N LYS A 304 2.17 14.81 -4.98
CA LYS A 304 0.90 15.52 -4.97
C LYS A 304 0.12 15.29 -3.67
N ALA A 305 0.03 14.03 -3.23
CA ALA A 305 -0.72 13.63 -2.03
C ALA A 305 -0.26 14.39 -0.77
N PHE A 306 1.02 14.71 -0.70
CA PHE A 306 1.64 15.29 0.50
C PHE A 306 2.25 16.68 0.29
N ASN A 307 2.00 17.32 -0.87
CA ASN A 307 2.52 18.64 -1.23
C ASN A 307 4.05 18.72 -1.06
N LEU A 308 4.78 17.77 -1.66
CA LEU A 308 6.24 17.66 -1.59
C LEU A 308 6.93 18.22 -2.85
#